data_3eb5de4251ec3d1f64f8af74b2a25c55
#
_entry.id   3eb5de4251ec3d1f64f8af74b2a25c55
#
_cell.length_a   1.000
_cell.length_b   1.000
_cell.length_c   1.000
_cell.angle_alpha   90.00
_cell.angle_beta   90.00
_cell.angle_gamma   90.00
#
_symmetry.space_group_name_H-M   'P 1'
#
loop_
_entity.id
_entity.type
_entity.pdbx_description
1 polymer ?
#
loop_
_entity_poly.entity_id
_entity_poly.type
_entity_poly.pdbx_seq_one_letter_code
_entity_poly.pdbx_strand_id
1 'polypeptide(L)'
;MAIIIRNATEIIKKQKSNNNIKKKITMSEIRNRIDFVYIFDVQDGNPNGDPDAGNLPRVDAETGMGLVTDVCLKRKVRNYVQIAKSGQLGNDILVKSKEISGEEVFINGEIRKTYEDLCIKLEKGKAPADKVPAGRTAMCKRFFDVRTFGAVLSTGPNAGQ
;
A
#
# COMPACT_ATOMS: atom_id res chain seq x y z
N MET A 1 -8.35 20.01 -3.68
CA MET A 1 -8.47 19.11 -4.84
C MET A 1 -9.93 18.65 -4.85
N ALA A 2 -10.74 19.24 -5.70
CA ALA A 2 -12.17 18.92 -5.78
C ALA A 2 -12.38 17.66 -6.60
N ILE A 3 -13.12 16.71 -6.05
CA ILE A 3 -13.40 15.42 -6.70
C ILE A 3 -14.89 15.41 -7.06
N ILE A 4 -15.20 15.44 -8.37
CA ILE A 4 -16.56 15.37 -8.89
C ILE A 4 -16.76 13.98 -9.50
N ILE A 5 -17.85 13.29 -9.11
CA ILE A 5 -18.15 11.94 -9.58
C ILE A 5 -19.46 11.93 -10.37
N ARG A 6 -19.43 11.26 -11.51
CA ARG A 6 -20.60 10.79 -12.26
C ARG A 6 -20.50 9.28 -12.53
N ASN A 7 -21.55 8.60 -12.17
CA ASN A 7 -21.93 7.18 -12.43
C ASN A 7 -20.87 6.22 -13.04
N ALA A 8 -20.26 5.43 -12.17
CA ALA A 8 -19.39 4.31 -12.52
C ALA A 8 -20.11 3.18 -13.31
N THR A 9 -21.43 3.14 -13.27
CA THR A 9 -22.26 2.07 -13.87
C THR A 9 -22.20 2.05 -15.40
N GLU A 10 -22.01 3.20 -16.05
CA GLU A 10 -21.92 3.27 -17.52
C GLU A 10 -20.55 2.82 -18.06
N ILE A 11 -19.48 3.02 -17.30
CA ILE A 11 -18.12 2.62 -17.68
C ILE A 11 -17.99 1.10 -17.67
N ILE A 12 -18.63 0.43 -16.71
CA ILE A 12 -18.60 -1.02 -16.58
C ILE A 12 -19.39 -1.73 -17.69
N LYS A 13 -20.45 -1.14 -18.22
CA LYS A 13 -21.23 -1.73 -19.32
C LYS A 13 -20.49 -1.76 -20.65
N LYS A 14 -19.57 -0.81 -20.89
CA LYS A 14 -18.79 -0.74 -22.13
C LYS A 14 -17.65 -1.75 -22.22
N GLN A 15 -17.23 -2.35 -21.10
CA GLN A 15 -16.15 -3.35 -21.06
C GLN A 15 -16.61 -4.80 -21.28
N LYS A 16 -17.94 -5.08 -21.23
CA LYS A 16 -18.44 -6.46 -21.38
C LYS A 16 -18.59 -6.96 -22.83
N SER A 17 -18.39 -6.13 -23.84
CA SER A 17 -18.59 -6.54 -25.25
C SER A 17 -17.34 -6.99 -26.01
N ASN A 18 -16.15 -6.97 -25.40
CA ASN A 18 -14.88 -7.33 -26.06
C ASN A 18 -14.16 -8.56 -25.46
N ASN A 19 -14.91 -9.57 -25.07
CA ASN A 19 -14.35 -10.84 -24.58
C ASN A 19 -14.07 -11.81 -25.72
N ASN A 20 -13.04 -11.58 -26.55
CA ASN A 20 -12.43 -12.65 -27.37
C ASN A 20 -11.04 -12.32 -27.92
N ILE A 21 -10.16 -11.73 -27.11
CA ILE A 21 -8.73 -11.79 -27.39
C ILE A 21 -8.01 -11.96 -26.05
N LYS A 22 -7.68 -13.20 -25.69
CA LYS A 22 -6.69 -13.48 -24.64
C LYS A 22 -5.31 -13.04 -25.13
N LYS A 23 -5.09 -11.74 -25.26
CA LYS A 23 -3.75 -11.18 -25.38
C LYS A 23 -3.12 -11.33 -24.00
N LYS A 24 -2.11 -12.19 -23.89
CA LYS A 24 -1.25 -12.30 -22.71
C LYS A 24 -0.65 -10.91 -22.51
N ILE A 25 -1.25 -10.12 -21.62
CA ILE A 25 -0.71 -8.80 -21.27
C ILE A 25 0.58 -9.08 -20.47
N THR A 26 1.70 -9.06 -21.16
CA THR A 26 3.00 -9.02 -20.52
C THR A 26 3.10 -7.62 -19.93
N MET A 27 2.85 -7.50 -18.62
CA MET A 27 3.00 -6.24 -17.93
C MET A 27 4.48 -5.88 -17.92
N SER A 28 4.85 -4.92 -18.74
CA SER A 28 6.20 -4.33 -18.70
C SER A 28 6.31 -3.41 -17.48
N GLU A 29 7.52 -3.29 -16.93
CA GLU A 29 7.79 -2.34 -15.87
C GLU A 29 7.42 -0.91 -16.30
N ILE A 30 6.83 -0.14 -15.39
CA ILE A 30 6.55 1.28 -15.60
C ILE A 30 7.90 2.01 -15.63
N ARG A 31 8.24 2.62 -16.76
CA ARG A 31 9.51 3.32 -16.98
C ARG A 31 9.37 4.84 -16.91
N ASN A 32 8.16 5.35 -17.05
CA ASN A 32 7.86 6.77 -17.07
C ASN A 32 7.05 7.17 -15.84
N ARG A 33 7.20 8.43 -15.41
CA ARG A 33 6.27 9.03 -14.45
C ARG A 33 4.89 9.11 -15.10
N ILE A 34 3.86 8.70 -14.35
CA ILE A 34 2.46 8.79 -14.76
C ILE A 34 1.73 9.57 -13.68
N ASP A 35 1.12 10.68 -14.08
CA ASP A 35 0.20 11.42 -13.24
C ASP A 35 -1.22 10.93 -13.54
N PHE A 36 -2.01 10.62 -12.51
CA PHE A 36 -3.38 10.14 -12.67
C PHE A 36 -4.30 10.78 -11.63
N VAL A 37 -5.59 10.83 -11.95
CA VAL A 37 -6.64 11.27 -11.04
C VAL A 37 -7.48 10.05 -10.67
N TYR A 38 -7.57 9.78 -9.37
CA TYR A 38 -8.45 8.75 -8.82
C TYR A 38 -9.70 9.42 -8.26
N ILE A 39 -10.85 9.10 -8.81
CA ILE A 39 -12.14 9.68 -8.43
C ILE A 39 -12.98 8.60 -7.75
N PHE A 40 -13.56 8.94 -6.60
CA PHE A 40 -14.49 8.07 -5.88
C PHE A 40 -15.58 8.91 -5.21
N ASP A 41 -16.69 8.29 -4.87
CA ASP A 41 -17.76 8.87 -4.08
C ASP A 41 -18.04 8.02 -2.83
N VAL A 42 -18.68 8.64 -1.87
CA VAL A 42 -19.17 7.98 -0.67
C VAL A 42 -20.57 8.51 -0.39
N GLN A 43 -21.53 7.60 -0.31
CA GLN A 43 -22.88 7.91 0.10
C GLN A 43 -23.13 7.30 1.48
N ASP A 44 -23.69 8.09 2.40
CA ASP A 44 -24.07 7.68 3.76
C ASP A 44 -22.94 6.98 4.53
N GLY A 45 -21.69 7.44 4.34
CA GLY A 45 -20.51 6.80 4.92
C GLY A 45 -19.48 7.78 5.43
N ASN A 46 -18.61 7.29 6.32
CA ASN A 46 -17.46 8.01 6.84
C ASN A 46 -16.16 7.45 6.24
N PRO A 47 -15.65 8.02 5.14
CA PRO A 47 -14.46 7.50 4.48
C PRO A 47 -13.18 7.75 5.28
N ASN A 48 -13.14 8.80 6.11
CA ASN A 48 -12.00 9.18 6.94
C ASN A 48 -12.47 9.87 8.21
N GLY A 49 -12.55 9.10 9.29
CA GLY A 49 -12.88 9.65 10.61
C GLY A 49 -11.79 10.56 11.15
N ASP A 50 -12.20 11.54 11.94
CA ASP A 50 -11.32 12.43 12.69
C ASP A 50 -11.28 12.01 14.15
N PRO A 51 -10.14 11.48 14.66
CA PRO A 51 -10.03 11.06 16.05
C PRO A 51 -10.21 12.20 17.05
N ASP A 52 -9.88 13.43 16.65
CA ASP A 52 -10.00 14.63 17.51
C ASP A 52 -11.43 15.14 17.57
N ALA A 53 -12.29 14.71 16.65
CA ALA A 53 -13.71 15.08 16.55
C ALA A 53 -14.65 13.88 16.81
N GLY A 54 -14.31 12.97 17.72
CA GLY A 54 -15.14 11.81 18.04
C GLY A 54 -15.36 10.85 16.88
N ASN A 55 -14.40 10.76 15.97
CA ASN A 55 -14.44 9.93 14.75
C ASN A 55 -15.55 10.34 13.75
N LEU A 56 -16.02 11.58 13.82
CA LEU A 56 -16.86 12.15 12.76
C LEU A 56 -16.09 12.27 11.44
N PRO A 57 -16.77 12.39 10.29
CA PRO A 57 -16.11 12.64 9.02
C PRO A 57 -15.21 13.85 9.09
N ARG A 58 -13.98 13.73 8.64
CA ARG A 58 -13.01 14.81 8.60
C ARG A 58 -13.44 15.86 7.56
N VAL A 59 -13.49 17.11 7.95
CA VAL A 59 -13.90 18.23 7.09
C VAL A 59 -12.86 19.34 7.13
N ASP A 60 -12.77 20.08 6.03
CA ASP A 60 -12.02 21.31 5.95
C ASP A 60 -12.84 22.42 6.65
N ALA A 61 -12.24 23.07 7.64
CA ALA A 61 -12.91 24.09 8.44
C ALA A 61 -13.32 25.35 7.66
N GLU A 62 -12.60 25.67 6.56
CA GLU A 62 -12.90 26.86 5.76
C GLU A 62 -14.01 26.60 4.73
N THR A 63 -13.95 25.43 4.08
CA THR A 63 -14.85 25.14 2.95
C THR A 63 -16.01 24.22 3.32
N GLY A 64 -15.96 23.56 4.48
CA GLY A 64 -16.94 22.54 4.89
C GLY A 64 -16.89 21.26 4.05
N MET A 65 -15.92 21.13 3.15
CA MET A 65 -15.78 19.94 2.31
C MET A 65 -15.17 18.77 3.07
N GLY A 66 -15.65 17.57 2.77
CA GLY A 66 -15.08 16.34 3.32
C GLY A 66 -13.64 16.13 2.87
N LEU A 67 -12.77 15.74 3.82
CA LEU A 67 -11.36 15.46 3.57
C LEU A 67 -11.09 13.96 3.70
N VAL A 68 -10.38 13.41 2.72
CA VAL A 68 -9.82 12.06 2.80
C VAL A 68 -8.32 12.16 2.58
N THR A 69 -7.55 11.76 3.61
CA THR A 69 -6.09 11.83 3.58
C THR A 69 -5.50 10.73 2.69
N ASP A 70 -4.30 10.96 2.16
CA ASP A 70 -3.57 9.95 1.40
C ASP A 70 -3.24 8.71 2.25
N VAL A 71 -2.97 8.92 3.53
CA VAL A 71 -2.73 7.83 4.51
C VAL A 71 -3.96 6.94 4.64
N CYS A 72 -5.16 7.55 4.71
CA CYS A 72 -6.42 6.80 4.74
C CYS A 72 -6.63 5.96 3.48
N LEU A 73 -6.39 6.54 2.30
CA LEU A 73 -6.48 5.81 1.03
C LEU A 73 -5.47 4.67 0.94
N LYS A 74 -4.21 4.94 1.29
CA LYS A 74 -3.16 3.91 1.33
C LYS A 74 -3.50 2.77 2.30
N ARG A 75 -4.10 3.08 3.46
CA ARG A 75 -4.57 2.08 4.41
C ARG A 75 -5.66 1.20 3.79
N LYS A 76 -6.66 1.79 3.11
CA LYS A 76 -7.73 1.03 2.45
C LYS A 76 -7.18 0.08 1.37
N VAL A 77 -6.21 0.53 0.58
CA VAL A 77 -5.53 -0.33 -0.42
C VAL A 77 -4.78 -1.48 0.25
N ARG A 78 -4.01 -1.21 1.32
CA ARG A 78 -3.32 -2.26 2.08
C ARG A 78 -4.31 -3.30 2.64
N ASN A 79 -5.38 -2.84 3.26
CA ASN A 79 -6.40 -3.72 3.83
C ASN A 79 -7.05 -4.59 2.74
N TYR A 80 -7.39 -4.00 1.60
CA TYR A 80 -7.94 -4.75 0.46
C TYR A 80 -6.97 -5.84 -0.02
N VAL A 81 -5.71 -5.51 -0.22
CA VAL A 81 -4.70 -6.49 -0.66
C VAL A 81 -4.49 -7.58 0.40
N GLN A 82 -4.45 -7.21 1.66
CA GLN A 82 -4.30 -8.16 2.77
C GLN A 82 -5.46 -9.17 2.83
N ILE A 83 -6.68 -8.75 2.53
CA ILE A 83 -7.86 -9.61 2.51
C ILE A 83 -7.94 -10.40 1.19
N ALA A 84 -7.90 -9.71 0.06
CA ALA A 84 -8.20 -10.28 -1.25
C ALA A 84 -7.04 -11.09 -1.86
N LYS A 85 -5.80 -10.86 -1.40
CA LYS A 85 -4.57 -11.46 -1.91
C LYS A 85 -3.78 -12.22 -0.84
N SER A 86 -4.42 -12.53 0.28
CA SER A 86 -3.80 -13.30 1.37
C SER A 86 -3.16 -14.59 0.86
N GLY A 87 -1.94 -14.87 1.31
CA GLY A 87 -1.19 -16.07 0.93
C GLY A 87 -0.60 -16.07 -0.48
N GLN A 88 -0.84 -15.05 -1.30
CA GLN A 88 -0.23 -14.95 -2.62
C GLN A 88 1.18 -14.34 -2.52
N LEU A 89 2.16 -15.03 -3.09
CA LEU A 89 3.56 -14.56 -3.12
C LEU A 89 3.67 -13.14 -3.69
N GLY A 90 4.43 -12.30 -3.00
CA GLY A 90 4.65 -10.91 -3.39
C GLY A 90 3.52 -9.94 -3.04
N ASN A 91 2.46 -10.38 -2.40
CA ASN A 91 1.34 -9.55 -1.97
C ASN A 91 1.23 -9.42 -0.44
N ASP A 92 2.30 -9.73 0.27
CA ASP A 92 2.36 -9.48 1.70
C ASP A 92 2.34 -7.97 1.97
N ILE A 93 1.88 -7.56 3.15
CA ILE A 93 1.82 -6.16 3.58
C ILE A 93 2.79 -5.97 4.75
N LEU A 94 3.68 -4.99 4.63
CA LEU A 94 4.62 -4.65 5.70
C LEU A 94 3.92 -3.92 6.85
N VAL A 95 3.12 -2.89 6.52
CA VAL A 95 2.38 -2.10 7.50
C VAL A 95 0.97 -2.69 7.66
N LYS A 96 0.89 -3.84 8.35
CA LYS A 96 -0.37 -4.57 8.59
C LYS A 96 -1.28 -3.83 9.59
N SER A 97 -2.58 -4.04 9.45
CA SER A 97 -3.55 -3.71 10.47
C SER A 97 -3.69 -4.89 11.44
N LYS A 98 -3.63 -4.62 12.73
CA LYS A 98 -3.80 -5.63 13.78
C LYS A 98 -5.21 -6.26 13.72
N GLU A 99 -6.21 -5.45 13.41
CA GLU A 99 -7.61 -5.91 13.31
C GLU A 99 -7.81 -6.93 12.19
N ILE A 100 -6.99 -6.86 11.13
CA ILE A 100 -7.08 -7.78 10.00
C ILE A 100 -6.13 -8.96 10.16
N SER A 101 -4.89 -8.72 10.66
CA SER A 101 -3.89 -9.78 10.80
C SER A 101 -4.09 -10.64 12.05
N GLY A 102 -4.78 -10.11 13.07
CA GLY A 102 -4.89 -10.74 14.38
C GLY A 102 -3.61 -10.65 15.22
N GLU A 103 -2.50 -10.22 14.64
CA GLU A 103 -1.19 -10.16 15.28
C GLU A 103 -0.57 -8.77 15.12
N GLU A 104 0.21 -8.39 16.13
CA GLU A 104 1.02 -7.17 16.07
C GLU A 104 2.33 -7.46 15.33
N VAL A 105 2.56 -6.73 14.22
CA VAL A 105 3.74 -6.91 13.39
C VAL A 105 4.67 -5.73 13.54
N PHE A 106 5.89 -5.99 13.98
CA PHE A 106 6.94 -4.99 14.13
C PHE A 106 7.75 -4.90 12.83
N ILE A 107 7.79 -3.71 12.23
CA ILE A 107 8.52 -3.43 10.96
C ILE A 107 9.99 -3.89 11.06
N ASN A 108 10.67 -3.57 12.16
CA ASN A 108 12.06 -4.00 12.36
C ASN A 108 12.22 -5.52 12.45
N GLY A 109 11.21 -6.23 12.96
CA GLY A 109 11.17 -7.69 12.97
C GLY A 109 11.09 -8.26 11.56
N GLU A 110 10.24 -7.71 10.71
CA GLU A 110 10.12 -8.13 9.30
C GLU A 110 11.37 -7.83 8.49
N ILE A 111 12.02 -6.68 8.73
CA ILE A 111 13.33 -6.36 8.10
C ILE A 111 14.38 -7.41 8.52
N ARG A 112 14.48 -7.70 9.82
CA ARG A 112 15.44 -8.69 10.36
C ARG A 112 15.19 -10.07 9.75
N LYS A 113 13.95 -10.54 9.75
CA LYS A 113 13.55 -11.81 9.14
C LYS A 113 13.93 -11.88 7.66
N THR A 114 13.79 -10.79 6.92
CA THR A 114 14.20 -10.74 5.51
C THR A 114 15.70 -11.00 5.33
N TYR A 115 16.55 -10.45 6.21
CA TYR A 115 18.00 -10.73 6.17
C TYR A 115 18.32 -12.17 6.61
N GLU A 116 17.61 -12.71 7.59
CA GLU A 116 17.72 -14.11 7.99
C GLU A 116 17.37 -15.06 6.84
N ASP A 117 16.26 -14.78 6.13
CA ASP A 117 15.83 -15.56 4.94
C ASP A 117 16.87 -15.50 3.80
N LEU A 118 17.63 -14.40 3.70
CA LEU A 118 18.74 -14.25 2.76
C LEU A 118 20.06 -14.87 3.27
N CYS A 119 20.07 -15.48 4.45
CA CYS A 119 21.28 -15.98 5.13
C CYS A 119 22.35 -14.90 5.33
N ILE A 120 21.95 -13.63 5.50
CA ILE A 120 22.84 -12.51 5.75
C ILE A 120 22.96 -12.27 7.25
N LYS A 121 24.16 -12.43 7.78
CA LYS A 121 24.44 -12.18 9.20
C LYS A 121 24.40 -10.69 9.51
N LEU A 122 23.64 -10.32 10.53
CA LEU A 122 23.61 -8.93 11.05
C LEU A 122 24.74 -8.73 12.07
N GLU A 123 25.58 -7.72 11.85
CA GLU A 123 26.64 -7.32 12.76
C GLU A 123 26.15 -6.24 13.71
N LYS A 124 26.17 -6.50 15.02
CA LYS A 124 25.58 -5.61 16.04
C LYS A 124 24.15 -5.17 15.70
N GLY A 125 23.35 -6.08 15.11
CA GLY A 125 21.97 -5.82 14.70
C GLY A 125 21.80 -5.02 13.41
N LYS A 126 22.89 -4.73 12.69
CA LYS A 126 22.87 -4.00 11.40
C LYS A 126 23.31 -4.92 10.26
N ALA A 127 22.75 -4.68 9.08
CA ALA A 127 23.20 -5.33 7.86
C ALA A 127 24.50 -4.69 7.35
N PRO A 128 25.46 -5.47 6.80
CA PRO A 128 26.60 -4.91 6.09
C PRO A 128 26.12 -4.02 4.93
N ALA A 129 26.79 -2.86 4.71
CA ALA A 129 26.36 -1.86 3.74
C ALA A 129 26.24 -2.42 2.31
N ASP A 130 27.13 -3.31 1.92
CA ASP A 130 27.12 -4.00 0.62
C ASP A 130 25.93 -4.98 0.46
N LYS A 131 25.28 -5.38 1.54
CA LYS A 131 24.12 -6.30 1.56
C LYS A 131 22.77 -5.58 1.60
N VAL A 132 22.74 -4.29 1.93
CA VAL A 132 21.50 -3.49 1.99
C VAL A 132 20.72 -3.51 0.66
N PRO A 133 21.36 -3.41 -0.53
CA PRO A 133 20.61 -3.53 -1.80
C PRO A 133 19.90 -4.88 -1.97
N ALA A 134 20.49 -5.98 -1.51
CA ALA A 134 19.87 -7.29 -1.55
C ALA A 134 18.64 -7.35 -0.63
N GLY A 135 18.75 -6.83 0.60
CA GLY A 135 17.63 -6.70 1.53
C GLY A 135 16.49 -5.87 0.97
N ARG A 136 16.81 -4.70 0.36
CA ARG A 136 15.81 -3.84 -0.33
C ARG A 136 15.08 -4.61 -1.43
N THR A 137 15.81 -5.32 -2.27
CA THR A 137 15.23 -6.12 -3.36
C THR A 137 14.30 -7.20 -2.81
N ALA A 138 14.70 -7.90 -1.77
CA ALA A 138 13.87 -8.93 -1.13
C ALA A 138 12.60 -8.35 -0.49
N MET A 139 12.70 -7.22 0.22
CA MET A 139 11.56 -6.49 0.77
C MET A 139 10.59 -6.07 -0.33
N CYS A 140 11.08 -5.47 -1.41
CA CYS A 140 10.26 -5.10 -2.55
C CYS A 140 9.60 -6.32 -3.23
N LYS A 141 10.28 -7.45 -3.31
CA LYS A 141 9.73 -8.67 -3.89
C LYS A 141 8.61 -9.26 -3.03
N ARG A 142 8.76 -9.20 -1.71
CA ARG A 142 7.81 -9.78 -0.76
C ARG A 142 6.60 -8.87 -0.50
N PHE A 143 6.83 -7.57 -0.23
CA PHE A 143 5.79 -6.66 0.25
C PHE A 143 5.20 -5.79 -0.86
N PHE A 144 3.88 -5.90 -1.05
CA PHE A 144 3.13 -5.10 -2.01
C PHE A 144 3.23 -3.60 -1.71
N ASP A 145 3.01 -3.22 -0.45
CA ASP A 145 2.95 -1.81 -0.05
C ASP A 145 4.32 -1.12 -0.13
N VAL A 146 5.41 -1.86 0.07
CA VAL A 146 6.78 -1.35 -0.14
C VAL A 146 7.00 -1.00 -1.62
N ARG A 147 6.56 -1.87 -2.54
CA ARG A 147 6.67 -1.59 -3.99
C ARG A 147 5.79 -0.45 -4.45
N THR A 148 4.59 -0.35 -3.89
CA THR A 148 3.54 0.58 -4.38
C THR A 148 3.69 1.97 -3.80
N PHE A 149 3.98 2.07 -2.50
CA PHE A 149 3.98 3.34 -1.78
C PHE A 149 5.37 3.78 -1.33
N GLY A 150 6.36 2.90 -1.46
CA GLY A 150 7.66 3.08 -0.83
C GLY A 150 7.62 2.79 0.67
N ALA A 151 8.80 2.69 1.27
CA ALA A 151 8.97 2.59 2.70
C ALA A 151 10.31 3.19 3.13
N VAL A 152 10.33 3.89 4.26
CA VAL A 152 11.56 4.29 4.93
C VAL A 152 12.01 3.11 5.78
N LEU A 153 13.08 2.44 5.38
CA LEU A 153 13.62 1.25 6.02
C LEU A 153 14.98 1.53 6.69
N SER A 154 15.26 2.78 7.04
CA SER A 154 16.52 3.23 7.65
C SER A 154 16.63 2.96 9.16
N THR A 155 15.73 2.16 9.72
CA THR A 155 15.71 1.79 11.15
C THR A 155 16.08 0.32 11.35
N GLY A 156 16.37 -0.09 12.58
CA GLY A 156 16.72 -1.47 12.90
C GLY A 156 17.95 -1.95 12.13
N PRO A 157 17.89 -3.07 11.39
CA PRO A 157 19.02 -3.62 10.64
C PRO A 157 19.60 -2.66 9.58
N ASN A 158 18.83 -1.67 9.14
CA ASN A 158 19.25 -0.69 8.15
C ASN A 158 19.61 0.68 8.76
N ALA A 159 19.68 0.80 10.08
CA ALA A 159 19.97 2.06 10.74
C ALA A 159 21.33 2.64 10.33
N GLY A 160 21.33 3.87 9.83
CA GLY A 160 22.54 4.56 9.38
C GLY A 160 23.02 4.18 7.97
N GLN A 161 22.12 3.63 7.15
CA GLN A 161 22.39 3.25 5.75
C GLN A 161 21.69 4.22 4.78
#